data_f980677ded563c80b1981a979fbece2d
#
_entry.id   f980677ded563c80b1981a979fbece2d
#
_cell.length_a   1.000
_cell.length_b   1.000
_cell.length_c   1.000
_cell.angle_alpha   90.00
_cell.angle_beta   90.00
_cell.angle_gamma   90.00
#
_symmetry.space_group_name_H-M   'P 1'
#
loop_
_entity.id
_entity.type
_entity.pdbx_description
1 polymer ?
#
loop_
_entity_poly.entity_id
_entity_poly.type
_entity_poly.pdbx_seq_one_letter_code
_entity_poly.pdbx_strand_id
1 'polypeptide(L)'
;MKNCITFLFALAALTAKAQVENMVVYKADGSTIRIDVSGVDSVAFEQVAKWGNRSQEAQNLLSYLEENVGQKILTGTHACVNYNTNEADWVYQHTGKYPAINTIDFIHDIYSSSNSWINYTSANVWRNWTNNGGIMSAMWHWNMPTNDGNDWTCTPGTEPGQTGFHPLAIFSPSSEDYNTLITRIDKVAKWLKPLKTNKIPVLWRPLHEAQGNWTEANPGTGWHKAWFWWGADGPEAFKELWRVMYDRMVNHHGLTNLIWVFNAGDSKRWYPGDEYVDIVAFDFYDKNLSEMHWWYDYFHENYPGKLYAISEFGSIPKVSELWADGQFWSFLIPWYDYDRTNKTSGEAWNSTDHTNANIDWWNDALEQDCVITRDELPSFKQE
;
A
#
# COMPACT_ATOMS: atom_id res chain seq x y z
N MET A 1 17.09 -26.02 -3.64
CA MET A 1 17.82 -26.61 -4.78
C MET A 1 17.66 -25.67 -5.97
N LYS A 2 18.73 -24.99 -6.35
CA LYS A 2 18.73 -24.03 -7.46
C LYS A 2 18.56 -24.80 -8.77
N ASN A 3 17.42 -24.65 -9.45
CA ASN A 3 17.24 -25.14 -10.80
C ASN A 3 17.90 -24.17 -11.77
N CYS A 4 19.15 -24.46 -12.14
CA CYS A 4 19.81 -23.81 -13.25
C CYS A 4 19.25 -24.40 -14.54
N ILE A 5 18.40 -23.65 -15.25
CA ILE A 5 17.99 -24.03 -16.61
C ILE A 5 19.11 -23.57 -17.54
N THR A 6 19.94 -24.50 -17.94
CA THR A 6 20.99 -24.30 -18.95
C THR A 6 20.34 -24.40 -20.33
N PHE A 7 20.18 -23.29 -21.05
CA PHE A 7 19.83 -23.31 -22.46
C PHE A 7 21.10 -23.57 -23.27
N LEU A 8 21.19 -24.74 -23.88
CA LEU A 8 22.21 -25.05 -24.89
C LEU A 8 21.75 -24.47 -26.23
N PHE A 9 22.40 -23.40 -26.67
CA PHE A 9 22.26 -22.97 -28.06
C PHE A 9 23.32 -23.72 -28.91
N ALA A 10 22.88 -24.63 -29.77
CA ALA A 10 23.71 -25.20 -30.83
C ALA A 10 23.83 -24.16 -31.95
N LEU A 11 24.97 -23.50 -32.05
CA LEU A 11 25.30 -22.62 -33.19
C LEU A 11 25.76 -23.53 -34.35
N ALA A 12 24.86 -23.88 -35.26
CA ALA A 12 25.22 -24.48 -36.54
C ALA A 12 25.51 -23.32 -37.53
N ALA A 13 26.78 -23.07 -37.78
CA ALA A 13 27.20 -22.19 -38.89
C ALA A 13 26.92 -22.89 -40.21
N LEU A 14 25.78 -22.66 -40.78
CA LEU A 14 25.47 -22.99 -42.20
C LEU A 14 25.61 -21.69 -43.02
N THR A 15 26.57 -21.71 -43.96
CA THR A 15 26.74 -20.70 -45.00
C THR A 15 25.63 -20.87 -46.08
N ALA A 16 24.40 -20.66 -45.70
CA ALA A 16 23.29 -20.34 -46.59
C ALA A 16 22.69 -19.05 -46.03
N LYS A 17 22.53 -18.03 -46.85
CA LYS A 17 21.77 -16.82 -46.53
C LYS A 17 20.30 -17.21 -46.35
N ALA A 18 19.99 -17.85 -45.23
CA ALA A 18 18.62 -17.96 -44.78
C ALA A 18 18.23 -16.60 -44.19
N GLN A 19 17.39 -15.88 -44.87
CA GLN A 19 16.81 -14.64 -44.38
C GLN A 19 15.88 -15.04 -43.25
N VAL A 20 16.32 -14.79 -42.01
CA VAL A 20 15.47 -14.99 -40.82
C VAL A 20 14.50 -13.80 -40.80
N GLU A 21 13.24 -14.07 -41.07
CA GLU A 21 12.22 -13.03 -41.14
C GLU A 21 11.49 -12.83 -39.81
N ASN A 22 11.45 -13.85 -38.97
CA ASN A 22 10.72 -13.80 -37.70
C ASN A 22 11.42 -14.54 -36.56
N MET A 23 11.44 -13.92 -35.39
CA MET A 23 11.67 -14.57 -34.10
C MET A 23 10.34 -15.07 -33.54
N VAL A 24 10.28 -16.31 -33.08
CA VAL A 24 9.09 -16.88 -32.45
C VAL A 24 9.37 -17.12 -30.98
N VAL A 25 8.62 -16.44 -30.13
CA VAL A 25 8.68 -16.61 -28.66
C VAL A 25 7.52 -17.53 -28.24
N TYR A 26 7.83 -18.64 -27.63
CA TYR A 26 6.84 -19.56 -27.03
C TYR A 26 6.66 -19.20 -25.56
N LYS A 27 5.44 -18.87 -25.17
CA LYS A 27 5.11 -18.55 -23.77
C LYS A 27 4.75 -19.82 -22.99
N ALA A 28 4.86 -19.73 -21.66
CA ALA A 28 4.52 -20.82 -20.75
C ALA A 28 3.03 -21.22 -20.79
N ASP A 29 2.14 -20.30 -21.22
CA ASP A 29 0.71 -20.55 -21.43
C ASP A 29 0.38 -21.26 -22.75
N GLY A 30 1.41 -21.63 -23.54
CA GLY A 30 1.29 -22.27 -24.84
C GLY A 30 1.02 -21.30 -26.00
N SER A 31 0.86 -20.01 -25.75
CA SER A 31 0.73 -19.00 -26.81
C SER A 31 2.09 -18.66 -27.45
N THR A 32 2.07 -18.10 -28.65
CA THR A 32 3.28 -17.68 -29.37
C THR A 32 3.21 -16.22 -29.78
N ILE A 33 4.36 -15.55 -29.71
CA ILE A 33 4.54 -14.21 -30.30
C ILE A 33 5.50 -14.35 -31.48
N ARG A 34 5.15 -13.77 -32.64
CA ARG A 34 6.04 -13.65 -33.78
C ARG A 34 6.47 -12.20 -33.93
N ILE A 35 7.77 -11.98 -34.04
CA ILE A 35 8.39 -10.66 -34.14
C ILE A 35 9.17 -10.65 -35.45
N ASP A 36 8.84 -9.73 -36.35
CA ASP A 36 9.63 -9.48 -37.56
C ASP A 36 11.02 -8.96 -37.13
N VAL A 37 12.05 -9.66 -37.56
CA VAL A 37 13.45 -9.32 -37.23
C VAL A 37 14.25 -8.82 -38.44
N SER A 38 13.61 -8.48 -39.53
CA SER A 38 14.28 -8.02 -40.76
C SER A 38 15.13 -6.75 -40.55
N GLY A 39 14.87 -5.96 -39.54
CA GLY A 39 15.63 -4.77 -39.16
C GLY A 39 16.33 -4.86 -37.79
N VAL A 40 16.46 -6.07 -37.22
CA VAL A 40 17.05 -6.27 -35.88
C VAL A 40 18.53 -6.67 -35.97
N ASP A 41 19.40 -5.84 -35.46
CA ASP A 41 20.85 -6.12 -35.42
C ASP A 41 21.24 -7.07 -34.30
N SER A 42 20.57 -6.98 -33.16
CA SER A 42 20.82 -7.82 -31.99
C SER A 42 19.58 -8.02 -31.12
N VAL A 43 19.54 -9.12 -30.40
CA VAL A 43 18.55 -9.41 -29.35
C VAL A 43 19.28 -9.51 -28.01
N ALA A 44 18.91 -8.66 -27.07
CA ALA A 44 19.38 -8.74 -25.71
C ALA A 44 18.25 -9.22 -24.79
N PHE A 45 18.59 -10.02 -23.80
CA PHE A 45 17.69 -10.38 -22.72
C PHE A 45 18.09 -9.53 -21.51
N GLU A 46 17.27 -8.55 -21.19
CA GLU A 46 17.45 -7.78 -19.97
C GLU A 46 16.71 -8.49 -18.84
N GLN A 47 17.38 -8.58 -17.69
CA GLN A 47 16.72 -9.01 -16.48
C GLN A 47 15.83 -7.86 -16.02
N VAL A 48 14.53 -7.99 -16.22
CA VAL A 48 13.57 -7.03 -15.64
C VAL A 48 13.72 -7.11 -14.13
N ALA A 49 13.98 -6.00 -13.49
CA ALA A 49 14.03 -5.95 -12.04
C ALA A 49 12.73 -6.54 -11.48
N LYS A 50 12.81 -7.41 -10.49
CA LYS A 50 11.66 -8.13 -9.92
C LYS A 50 10.52 -7.17 -9.55
N TRP A 51 10.86 -5.98 -9.10
CA TRP A 51 9.94 -4.94 -8.65
C TRP A 51 9.70 -3.84 -9.71
N GLY A 52 9.90 -4.17 -11.01
CA GLY A 52 9.64 -3.24 -12.10
C GLY A 52 10.49 -1.98 -12.04
N ASN A 53 9.86 -0.81 -12.23
CA ASN A 53 10.53 0.50 -12.25
C ASN A 53 10.60 1.16 -10.86
N ARG A 54 10.51 0.39 -9.75
CA ARG A 54 10.69 0.92 -8.41
C ARG A 54 12.10 1.47 -8.25
N SER A 55 12.24 2.57 -7.51
CA SER A 55 13.56 3.10 -7.16
C SER A 55 14.34 2.13 -6.28
N GLN A 56 15.66 2.28 -6.22
CA GLN A 56 16.51 1.33 -5.51
C GLN A 56 16.15 1.21 -4.02
N GLU A 57 15.85 2.34 -3.37
CA GLU A 57 15.41 2.34 -1.96
C GLU A 57 14.10 1.58 -1.75
N ALA A 58 13.16 1.65 -2.69
CA ALA A 58 11.93 0.88 -2.64
C ALA A 58 12.19 -0.61 -2.91
N GLN A 59 13.07 -0.94 -3.86
CA GLN A 59 13.50 -2.32 -4.11
C GLN A 59 14.20 -2.92 -2.88
N ASN A 60 15.06 -2.14 -2.21
CA ASN A 60 15.74 -2.58 -0.99
C ASN A 60 14.75 -2.93 0.12
N LEU A 61 13.73 -2.09 0.33
CA LEU A 61 12.69 -2.38 1.32
C LEU A 61 11.84 -3.60 0.93
N LEU A 62 11.43 -3.72 -0.32
CA LEU A 62 10.66 -4.86 -0.80
C LEU A 62 11.45 -6.18 -0.68
N SER A 63 12.74 -6.16 -1.04
CA SER A 63 13.62 -7.33 -0.89
C SER A 63 13.82 -7.69 0.58
N TYR A 64 13.98 -6.70 1.44
CA TYR A 64 14.07 -6.91 2.89
C TYR A 64 12.80 -7.58 3.45
N LEU A 65 11.62 -7.09 3.05
CA LEU A 65 10.35 -7.71 3.47
C LEU A 65 10.23 -9.13 2.97
N GLU A 66 10.61 -9.40 1.73
CA GLU A 66 10.56 -10.74 1.14
C GLU A 66 11.53 -11.73 1.82
N GLU A 67 12.76 -11.31 2.07
CA GLU A 67 13.78 -12.11 2.74
C GLU A 67 13.38 -12.47 4.17
N ASN A 68 12.52 -11.67 4.79
CA ASN A 68 12.07 -11.84 6.16
C ASN A 68 10.73 -12.59 6.30
N VAL A 69 10.05 -12.95 5.22
CA VAL A 69 8.82 -13.76 5.31
C VAL A 69 9.09 -15.07 6.06
N GLY A 70 8.31 -15.33 7.11
CA GLY A 70 8.47 -16.48 8.00
C GLY A 70 9.70 -16.42 8.93
N GLN A 71 10.43 -15.31 8.94
CA GLN A 71 11.56 -15.07 9.83
C GLN A 71 11.33 -13.87 10.73
N LYS A 72 10.78 -12.80 10.19
CA LYS A 72 10.54 -11.54 10.89
C LYS A 72 9.22 -10.92 10.45
N ILE A 73 8.68 -10.07 11.32
CA ILE A 73 7.48 -9.28 11.09
C ILE A 73 7.71 -7.85 11.60
N LEU A 74 7.20 -6.87 10.90
CA LEU A 74 7.28 -5.49 11.30
C LEU A 74 5.98 -5.05 11.99
N THR A 75 6.10 -4.22 13.02
CA THR A 75 4.94 -3.53 13.60
C THR A 75 4.96 -2.06 13.21
N GLY A 76 3.78 -1.45 13.16
CA GLY A 76 3.64 -0.04 12.85
C GLY A 76 2.54 0.62 13.66
N THR A 77 2.39 1.92 13.48
CA THR A 77 1.27 2.71 14.00
C THR A 77 0.67 3.56 12.90
N HIS A 78 -0.65 3.77 12.96
CA HIS A 78 -1.26 4.89 12.27
C HIS A 78 -1.03 6.15 13.08
N ALA A 79 -0.32 7.11 12.51
CA ALA A 79 -0.37 8.45 13.05
C ALA A 79 -1.84 8.86 13.05
N CYS A 80 -2.30 9.37 14.15
CA CYS A 80 -3.56 10.02 14.18
C CYS A 80 -3.67 10.99 12.97
N VAL A 81 -4.86 11.26 12.52
CA VAL A 81 -5.17 12.12 11.35
C VAL A 81 -4.48 13.51 11.34
N ASN A 82 -3.69 13.84 12.33
CA ASN A 82 -3.01 15.12 12.51
C ASN A 82 -1.57 15.20 12.02
N TYR A 83 -1.10 14.25 11.23
CA TYR A 83 0.25 14.28 10.67
C TYR A 83 1.34 14.38 11.76
N ASN A 84 1.48 13.36 12.57
CA ASN A 84 2.42 13.28 13.68
C ASN A 84 2.94 11.84 13.92
N THR A 85 3.60 11.61 15.06
CA THR A 85 4.11 10.29 15.51
C THR A 85 3.54 9.89 16.87
N ASN A 86 2.45 10.54 17.30
CA ASN A 86 1.96 10.40 18.68
C ASN A 86 1.66 8.96 19.10
N GLU A 87 1.09 8.14 18.22
CA GLU A 87 0.84 6.73 18.53
C GLU A 87 2.15 5.95 18.72
N ALA A 88 3.14 6.17 17.87
CA ALA A 88 4.45 5.55 18.02
C ALA A 88 5.18 6.04 19.29
N ASP A 89 5.05 7.32 19.61
CA ASP A 89 5.63 7.91 20.84
C ASP A 89 4.95 7.37 22.10
N TRP A 90 3.64 7.09 22.04
CA TRP A 90 2.90 6.42 23.11
C TRP A 90 3.37 4.98 23.31
N VAL A 91 3.57 4.21 22.24
CA VAL A 91 4.14 2.86 22.32
C VAL A 91 5.52 2.92 22.99
N TYR A 92 6.37 3.84 22.55
CA TYR A 92 7.70 4.01 23.14
C TYR A 92 7.65 4.40 24.63
N GLN A 93 6.75 5.31 25.01
CA GLN A 93 6.59 5.71 26.43
C GLN A 93 6.32 4.50 27.34
N HIS A 94 5.49 3.56 26.88
CA HIS A 94 5.04 2.45 27.69
C HIS A 94 5.90 1.19 27.59
N THR A 95 6.67 1.03 26.50
CA THR A 95 7.45 -0.18 26.21
C THR A 95 8.96 0.04 26.13
N GLY A 96 9.39 1.29 25.94
CA GLY A 96 10.78 1.63 25.66
C GLY A 96 11.26 1.29 24.24
N LYS A 97 10.37 0.85 23.35
CA LYS A 97 10.69 0.48 21.97
C LYS A 97 9.76 1.20 20.99
N TYR A 98 10.32 1.64 19.85
CA TYR A 98 9.50 2.18 18.76
C TYR A 98 9.09 1.07 17.79
N PRO A 99 7.84 1.07 17.28
CA PRO A 99 7.47 0.25 16.13
C PRO A 99 8.28 0.67 14.89
N ALA A 100 8.39 -0.23 13.91
CA ALA A 100 9.20 -0.01 12.70
C ALA A 100 8.60 1.00 11.72
N ILE A 101 7.25 1.08 11.67
CA ILE A 101 6.50 1.83 10.66
C ILE A 101 5.65 2.92 11.33
N ASN A 102 5.64 4.12 10.75
CA ASN A 102 4.65 5.15 11.07
C ASN A 102 3.87 5.52 9.81
N THR A 103 2.54 5.40 9.86
CA THR A 103 1.63 5.70 8.75
C THR A 103 1.03 7.08 8.94
N ILE A 104 1.08 7.92 7.92
CA ILE A 104 0.39 9.20 7.86
C ILE A 104 -0.84 9.12 6.97
N ASP A 105 -1.84 9.96 7.22
CA ASP A 105 -3.05 10.05 6.41
C ASP A 105 -3.20 11.45 5.80
N PHE A 106 -3.45 11.51 4.50
CA PHE A 106 -3.72 12.76 3.79
C PHE A 106 -5.20 13.19 3.86
N ILE A 107 -5.98 12.66 4.81
CA ILE A 107 -7.42 12.96 4.98
C ILE A 107 -7.74 14.46 5.01
N HIS A 108 -6.82 15.25 5.56
CA HIS A 108 -6.98 16.71 5.68
C HIS A 108 -6.30 17.48 4.54
N ASP A 109 -6.14 16.87 3.36
CA ASP A 109 -5.49 17.51 2.21
C ASP A 109 -6.10 18.85 1.82
N ILE A 110 -7.40 19.01 2.00
CA ILE A 110 -8.13 20.25 1.71
C ILE A 110 -7.77 21.40 2.65
N TYR A 111 -7.45 21.09 3.91
CA TYR A 111 -7.11 22.08 4.95
C TYR A 111 -5.60 22.37 5.01
N SER A 112 -4.78 21.58 4.33
CA SER A 112 -3.33 21.66 4.47
C SER A 112 -2.77 22.89 3.76
N SER A 113 -2.12 23.74 4.55
CA SER A 113 -1.30 24.87 4.07
C SER A 113 -0.22 25.18 5.11
N SER A 114 0.77 26.01 4.73
CA SER A 114 1.88 26.39 5.62
C SER A 114 1.44 27.10 6.90
N ASN A 115 0.24 27.69 6.90
CA ASN A 115 -0.31 28.49 8.01
C ASN A 115 -1.52 27.82 8.68
N SER A 116 -1.86 26.58 8.28
CA SER A 116 -2.98 25.84 8.85
C SER A 116 -2.53 24.98 10.04
N TRP A 117 -3.51 24.50 10.81
CA TRP A 117 -3.30 23.54 11.89
C TRP A 117 -2.72 22.20 11.40
N ILE A 118 -2.88 21.91 10.10
CA ILE A 118 -2.22 20.78 9.45
C ILE A 118 -1.40 21.26 8.25
N ASN A 119 -0.19 20.76 8.12
CA ASN A 119 0.74 21.18 7.06
C ASN A 119 1.55 20.00 6.52
N TYR A 120 1.03 19.34 5.47
CA TYR A 120 1.73 18.24 4.79
C TYR A 120 2.97 18.70 3.99
N THR A 121 3.18 20.01 3.81
CA THR A 121 4.42 20.52 3.21
C THR A 121 5.58 20.49 4.20
N SER A 122 5.30 20.36 5.51
CA SER A 122 6.34 20.22 6.53
C SER A 122 7.06 18.88 6.42
N ALA A 123 8.37 18.93 6.32
CA ALA A 123 9.20 17.74 6.28
C ALA A 123 9.46 17.11 7.67
N ASN A 124 9.05 17.77 8.75
CA ASN A 124 9.51 17.43 10.09
C ASN A 124 9.10 16.01 10.51
N VAL A 125 7.85 15.61 10.27
CA VAL A 125 7.33 14.30 10.69
C VAL A 125 8.11 13.18 10.01
N TRP A 126 8.08 13.13 8.66
CA TRP A 126 8.75 12.06 7.94
C TRP A 126 10.27 12.10 8.09
N ARG A 127 10.88 13.31 8.14
CA ARG A 127 12.33 13.44 8.30
C ARG A 127 12.78 12.96 9.67
N ASN A 128 12.11 13.34 10.73
CA ASN A 128 12.44 12.89 12.07
C ASN A 128 12.30 11.37 12.19
N TRP A 129 11.21 10.81 11.65
CA TRP A 129 10.98 9.38 11.69
C TRP A 129 12.06 8.59 10.93
N THR A 130 12.31 8.96 9.68
CA THR A 130 13.26 8.23 8.81
C THR A 130 14.73 8.46 9.14
N ASN A 131 15.09 9.62 9.71
CA ASN A 131 16.44 9.84 10.20
C ASN A 131 16.79 8.99 11.44
N ASN A 132 15.78 8.51 12.15
CA ASN A 132 15.91 7.54 13.24
C ASN A 132 15.69 6.09 12.78
N GLY A 133 15.77 5.80 11.49
CA GLY A 133 15.70 4.45 10.93
C GLY A 133 14.29 3.96 10.57
N GLY A 134 13.22 4.69 10.90
CA GLY A 134 11.85 4.23 10.68
C GLY A 134 11.40 4.22 9.22
N ILE A 135 10.48 3.32 8.90
CA ILE A 135 9.81 3.21 7.60
C ILE A 135 8.60 4.13 7.58
N MET A 136 8.43 4.87 6.49
CA MET A 136 7.22 5.66 6.25
C MET A 136 6.16 4.85 5.53
N SER A 137 4.94 4.93 6.04
CA SER A 137 3.74 4.54 5.32
C SER A 137 2.84 5.76 5.15
N ALA A 138 2.03 5.76 4.12
CA ALA A 138 1.06 6.82 3.86
C ALA A 138 -0.22 6.25 3.28
N MET A 139 -1.34 6.82 3.68
CA MET A 139 -2.67 6.51 3.18
C MET A 139 -3.44 7.80 2.86
N TRP A 140 -4.60 7.65 2.27
CA TRP A 140 -5.42 8.79 1.92
C TRP A 140 -6.91 8.49 2.02
N HIS A 141 -7.54 8.97 3.10
CA HIS A 141 -8.98 9.13 3.11
C HIS A 141 -9.34 10.32 2.21
N TRP A 142 -9.65 10.02 0.97
CA TRP A 142 -9.83 11.03 -0.08
C TRP A 142 -11.21 11.68 0.01
N ASN A 143 -11.28 12.76 0.76
CA ASN A 143 -12.51 13.54 0.92
C ASN A 143 -12.87 14.28 -0.37
N MET A 144 -14.16 14.32 -0.68
CA MET A 144 -14.78 15.10 -1.74
C MET A 144 -15.80 16.08 -1.13
N PRO A 145 -16.22 17.15 -1.84
CA PRO A 145 -17.25 18.05 -1.32
C PRO A 145 -18.53 17.29 -0.97
N THR A 146 -19.17 17.68 0.13
CA THR A 146 -20.50 17.18 0.47
C THR A 146 -21.56 17.69 -0.50
N ASN A 147 -22.70 17.01 -0.59
CA ASN A 147 -23.78 17.38 -1.49
C ASN A 147 -24.36 18.77 -1.23
N ASP A 148 -24.28 19.25 0.00
CA ASP A 148 -24.68 20.62 0.37
C ASP A 148 -23.56 21.66 0.21
N GLY A 149 -22.36 21.21 -0.13
CA GLY A 149 -21.19 22.07 -0.34
C GLY A 149 -20.60 22.71 0.91
N ASN A 150 -21.04 22.31 2.11
CA ASN A 150 -20.63 22.93 3.36
C ASN A 150 -19.42 22.27 4.02
N ASP A 151 -19.10 21.02 3.64
CA ASP A 151 -18.01 20.24 4.23
C ASP A 151 -17.38 19.27 3.21
N TRP A 152 -16.53 18.38 3.69
CA TRP A 152 -15.81 17.41 2.91
C TRP A 152 -15.89 16.04 3.57
N THR A 153 -16.08 14.99 2.76
CA THR A 153 -16.27 13.63 3.25
C THR A 153 -15.80 12.59 2.23
N CYS A 154 -15.38 11.43 2.70
CA CYS A 154 -15.20 10.25 1.85
C CYS A 154 -16.43 9.34 1.85
N THR A 155 -17.44 9.61 2.69
CA THR A 155 -18.66 8.82 2.80
C THR A 155 -19.59 9.07 1.62
N PRO A 156 -19.87 8.06 0.79
CA PRO A 156 -20.70 8.20 -0.39
C PRO A 156 -22.19 8.23 -0.04
N GLY A 157 -22.97 8.95 -0.85
CA GLY A 157 -24.42 8.95 -0.73
C GLY A 157 -25.09 10.20 -1.24
N THR A 158 -26.40 10.31 -0.99
CA THR A 158 -27.25 11.41 -1.48
C THR A 158 -27.63 12.42 -0.40
N GLU A 159 -27.34 12.12 0.87
CA GLU A 159 -27.66 13.01 1.98
C GLU A 159 -26.71 14.25 2.02
N PRO A 160 -27.11 15.35 2.64
CA PRO A 160 -26.32 16.60 2.65
C PRO A 160 -24.87 16.40 3.13
N GLY A 161 -24.61 15.67 4.21
CA GLY A 161 -23.29 15.40 4.76
C GLY A 161 -22.51 14.27 4.07
N GLN A 162 -23.03 13.75 2.97
CA GLN A 162 -22.40 12.73 2.14
C GLN A 162 -21.92 13.32 0.82
N THR A 163 -21.12 12.59 0.05
CA THR A 163 -20.71 13.01 -1.29
C THR A 163 -21.36 12.17 -2.38
N GLY A 164 -21.88 12.83 -3.38
CA GLY A 164 -22.35 12.23 -4.64
C GLY A 164 -21.26 12.11 -5.70
N PHE A 165 -19.98 12.24 -5.32
CA PHE A 165 -18.89 12.11 -6.26
C PHE A 165 -18.72 10.65 -6.71
N HIS A 166 -18.54 10.43 -8.02
CA HIS A 166 -18.50 9.10 -8.63
C HIS A 166 -17.11 8.75 -9.19
N PRO A 167 -16.54 7.57 -8.87
CA PRO A 167 -15.31 7.11 -9.51
C PRO A 167 -15.45 6.90 -11.03
N LEU A 168 -16.68 6.74 -11.56
CA LEU A 168 -16.95 6.73 -13.01
C LEU A 168 -16.45 7.97 -13.76
N ALA A 169 -16.23 9.09 -13.08
CA ALA A 169 -15.60 10.28 -13.65
C ALA A 169 -14.27 9.96 -14.36
N ILE A 170 -13.58 8.89 -13.94
CA ILE A 170 -12.29 8.46 -14.52
C ILE A 170 -12.40 8.10 -16.02
N PHE A 171 -13.57 7.70 -16.50
CA PHE A 171 -13.81 7.37 -17.89
C PHE A 171 -14.18 8.58 -18.78
N SER A 172 -14.18 9.79 -18.18
CA SER A 172 -14.58 11.03 -18.87
C SER A 172 -13.48 12.09 -18.81
N PRO A 173 -12.34 11.92 -19.52
CA PRO A 173 -11.13 12.75 -19.37
C PRO A 173 -11.31 14.25 -19.62
N SER A 174 -12.42 14.67 -20.23
CA SER A 174 -12.75 16.08 -20.48
C SER A 174 -13.72 16.67 -19.45
N SER A 175 -14.21 15.89 -18.49
CA SER A 175 -15.15 16.35 -17.48
C SER A 175 -14.45 17.16 -16.37
N GLU A 176 -15.23 17.98 -15.69
CA GLU A 176 -14.78 18.73 -14.51
C GLU A 176 -14.38 17.78 -13.37
N ASP A 177 -15.17 16.71 -13.18
CA ASP A 177 -14.91 15.71 -12.16
C ASP A 177 -13.58 14.95 -12.41
N TYR A 178 -13.29 14.59 -13.67
CA TYR A 178 -11.97 14.02 -14.02
C TYR A 178 -10.84 15.00 -13.70
N ASN A 179 -11.00 16.28 -14.07
CA ASN A 179 -9.99 17.29 -13.76
C ASN A 179 -9.81 17.47 -12.25
N THR A 180 -10.87 17.32 -11.47
CA THR A 180 -10.83 17.31 -10.00
C THR A 180 -10.01 16.15 -9.50
N LEU A 181 -10.23 14.91 -10.00
CA LEU A 181 -9.43 13.74 -9.63
C LEU A 181 -7.93 13.99 -9.89
N ILE A 182 -7.57 14.39 -11.10
CA ILE A 182 -6.18 14.62 -11.48
C ILE A 182 -5.53 15.73 -10.63
N THR A 183 -6.21 16.84 -10.42
CA THR A 183 -5.71 17.96 -9.63
C THR A 183 -5.43 17.54 -8.18
N ARG A 184 -6.29 16.70 -7.60
CA ARG A 184 -6.14 16.23 -6.23
C ARG A 184 -5.00 15.20 -6.12
N ILE A 185 -4.87 14.28 -7.09
CA ILE A 185 -3.72 13.36 -7.17
C ILE A 185 -2.41 14.16 -7.28
N ASP A 186 -2.35 15.17 -8.13
CA ASP A 186 -1.17 16.03 -8.30
C ASP A 186 -0.81 16.78 -7.01
N LYS A 187 -1.81 17.17 -6.22
CA LYS A 187 -1.60 17.84 -4.94
C LYS A 187 -0.90 16.92 -3.94
N VAL A 188 -1.39 15.68 -3.77
CA VAL A 188 -0.77 14.69 -2.88
C VAL A 188 0.60 14.27 -3.41
N ALA A 189 0.76 14.09 -4.71
CA ALA A 189 2.05 13.78 -5.33
C ALA A 189 3.13 14.83 -5.01
N LYS A 190 2.76 16.11 -4.96
CA LYS A 190 3.70 17.18 -4.57
C LYS A 190 4.20 17.04 -3.12
N TRP A 191 3.39 16.53 -2.21
CA TRP A 191 3.79 16.28 -0.82
C TRP A 191 4.65 15.03 -0.66
N LEU A 192 4.46 14.04 -1.53
CA LEU A 192 5.28 12.83 -1.58
C LEU A 192 6.65 13.04 -2.28
N LYS A 193 6.75 14.04 -3.14
CA LYS A 193 7.98 14.30 -3.91
C LYS A 193 9.24 14.55 -3.06
N PRO A 194 9.18 15.24 -1.91
CA PRO A 194 10.35 15.37 -1.03
C PRO A 194 10.88 14.04 -0.51
N LEU A 195 10.01 13.02 -0.26
CA LEU A 195 10.45 11.69 0.15
C LEU A 195 11.23 11.01 -0.99
N LYS A 196 10.74 11.11 -2.23
CA LYS A 196 11.46 10.63 -3.42
C LYS A 196 12.83 11.29 -3.55
N THR A 197 12.89 12.61 -3.42
CA THR A 197 14.15 13.38 -3.52
C THR A 197 15.16 12.99 -2.45
N ASN A 198 14.69 12.59 -1.27
CA ASN A 198 15.53 12.16 -0.14
C ASN A 198 15.76 10.63 -0.12
N LYS A 199 15.42 9.91 -1.20
CA LYS A 199 15.57 8.46 -1.34
C LYS A 199 14.90 7.70 -0.17
N ILE A 200 13.66 8.06 0.17
CA ILE A 200 12.87 7.44 1.23
C ILE A 200 11.80 6.57 0.56
N PRO A 201 11.80 5.24 0.77
CA PRO A 201 10.73 4.39 0.32
C PRO A 201 9.47 4.66 1.15
N VAL A 202 8.30 4.56 0.53
CA VAL A 202 7.00 4.80 1.18
C VAL A 202 6.06 3.65 0.87
N LEU A 203 5.54 3.00 1.91
CA LEU A 203 4.41 2.09 1.78
C LEU A 203 3.17 2.95 1.49
N TRP A 204 2.69 2.93 0.25
CA TRP A 204 1.57 3.76 -0.20
C TRP A 204 0.28 2.94 -0.30
N ARG A 205 -0.69 3.24 0.56
CA ARG A 205 -1.98 2.56 0.68
C ARG A 205 -3.13 3.50 0.33
N PRO A 206 -3.36 3.81 -0.95
CA PRO A 206 -4.50 4.61 -1.37
C PRO A 206 -5.76 3.75 -1.51
N LEU A 207 -6.93 4.39 -1.57
CA LEU A 207 -8.20 3.80 -2.00
C LEU A 207 -8.53 2.48 -1.27
N HIS A 208 -8.23 2.41 0.02
CA HIS A 208 -8.46 1.24 0.86
C HIS A 208 -9.95 0.95 1.02
N GLU A 209 -10.28 -0.28 1.42
CA GLU A 209 -11.64 -0.76 1.72
C GLU A 209 -12.68 -0.47 0.60
N ALA A 210 -12.22 -0.43 -0.65
CA ALA A 210 -13.07 -0.07 -1.80
C ALA A 210 -14.23 -1.04 -2.00
N GLN A 211 -14.06 -2.32 -1.64
CA GLN A 211 -15.10 -3.33 -1.79
C GLN A 211 -16.31 -3.05 -0.88
N GLY A 212 -16.09 -2.53 0.35
CA GLY A 212 -17.16 -2.25 1.31
C GLY A 212 -18.04 -3.48 1.57
N ASN A 213 -19.34 -3.33 1.40
CA ASN A 213 -20.35 -4.40 1.53
C ASN A 213 -20.63 -5.14 0.22
N TRP A 214 -19.85 -4.93 -0.83
CA TRP A 214 -20.02 -5.63 -2.09
C TRP A 214 -19.57 -7.09 -1.95
N THR A 215 -20.33 -8.03 -2.55
CA THR A 215 -19.98 -9.45 -2.60
C THR A 215 -20.31 -10.04 -3.96
N GLU A 216 -19.67 -11.16 -4.32
CA GLU A 216 -19.99 -11.90 -5.56
C GLU A 216 -21.47 -12.34 -5.61
N ALA A 217 -22.06 -12.67 -4.47
CA ALA A 217 -23.49 -13.05 -4.38
C ALA A 217 -24.43 -11.85 -4.50
N ASN A 218 -23.93 -10.64 -4.23
CA ASN A 218 -24.70 -9.39 -4.30
C ASN A 218 -23.85 -8.29 -4.98
N PRO A 219 -23.58 -8.41 -6.30
CA PRO A 219 -22.58 -7.61 -7.00
C PRO A 219 -23.07 -6.23 -7.48
N GLY A 220 -24.23 -5.75 -7.05
CA GLY A 220 -24.75 -4.45 -7.48
C GLY A 220 -23.83 -3.29 -7.06
N THR A 221 -23.91 -2.18 -7.77
CA THR A 221 -23.26 -0.91 -7.41
C THR A 221 -24.20 -0.04 -6.58
N GLY A 222 -23.67 1.02 -6.00
CA GLY A 222 -24.45 2.03 -5.30
C GLY A 222 -23.93 2.35 -3.90
N TRP A 223 -24.36 3.50 -3.42
CA TRP A 223 -23.90 4.07 -2.16
C TRP A 223 -24.06 3.16 -0.95
N HIS A 224 -25.12 2.39 -0.89
CA HIS A 224 -25.40 1.48 0.23
C HIS A 224 -24.44 0.30 0.36
N LYS A 225 -23.58 0.08 -0.64
CA LYS A 225 -22.57 -0.98 -0.64
C LYS A 225 -21.17 -0.46 -0.41
N ALA A 226 -20.90 0.74 -0.81
CA ALA A 226 -19.60 1.37 -0.63
C ALA A 226 -19.48 1.99 0.76
N TRP A 227 -18.32 1.79 1.40
CA TRP A 227 -17.96 2.55 2.59
C TRP A 227 -17.36 3.91 2.22
N PHE A 228 -16.65 3.93 1.10
CA PHE A 228 -16.02 5.12 0.54
C PHE A 228 -16.42 5.34 -0.91
N TRP A 229 -16.44 6.62 -1.35
CA TRP A 229 -16.93 7.00 -2.69
C TRP A 229 -16.17 6.27 -3.83
N TRP A 230 -14.89 5.94 -3.66
CA TRP A 230 -14.10 5.25 -4.68
C TRP A 230 -14.52 3.80 -4.93
N GLY A 231 -15.35 3.24 -4.08
CA GLY A 231 -15.97 1.92 -4.26
C GLY A 231 -17.39 1.95 -4.85
N ALA A 232 -18.02 3.12 -4.93
CA ALA A 232 -19.45 3.25 -5.20
C ALA A 232 -19.91 2.67 -6.55
N ASP A 233 -19.07 2.73 -7.57
CA ASP A 233 -19.40 2.27 -8.92
C ASP A 233 -18.84 0.87 -9.25
N GLY A 234 -18.35 0.17 -8.24
CA GLY A 234 -17.90 -1.20 -8.33
C GLY A 234 -16.48 -1.38 -8.89
N PRO A 235 -16.08 -2.65 -9.11
CA PRO A 235 -14.68 -3.01 -9.31
C PRO A 235 -14.05 -2.42 -10.58
N GLU A 236 -14.79 -2.23 -11.67
CA GLU A 236 -14.21 -1.74 -12.92
C GLU A 236 -13.82 -0.26 -12.81
N ALA A 237 -14.67 0.57 -12.23
CA ALA A 237 -14.37 1.98 -11.99
C ALA A 237 -13.24 2.15 -10.97
N PHE A 238 -13.23 1.35 -9.91
CA PHE A 238 -12.16 1.33 -8.93
C PHE A 238 -10.80 0.96 -9.55
N LYS A 239 -10.73 -0.11 -10.33
CA LYS A 239 -9.48 -0.55 -10.97
C LYS A 239 -8.92 0.51 -11.91
N GLU A 240 -9.78 1.18 -12.67
CA GLU A 240 -9.33 2.25 -13.57
C GLU A 240 -8.86 3.47 -12.78
N LEU A 241 -9.57 3.86 -11.71
CA LEU A 241 -9.13 4.93 -10.82
C LEU A 241 -7.75 4.61 -10.19
N TRP A 242 -7.54 3.37 -9.76
CA TRP A 242 -6.25 2.92 -9.25
C TRP A 242 -5.14 3.06 -10.30
N ARG A 243 -5.38 2.57 -11.53
CA ARG A 243 -4.41 2.61 -12.63
C ARG A 243 -4.05 4.04 -13.05
N VAL A 244 -5.04 4.90 -13.15
CA VAL A 244 -4.82 6.32 -13.45
C VAL A 244 -4.04 7.00 -12.33
N MET A 245 -4.35 6.71 -11.06
CA MET A 245 -3.58 7.24 -9.92
C MET A 245 -2.14 6.74 -9.98
N TYR A 246 -1.93 5.45 -10.24
CA TYR A 246 -0.60 4.86 -10.40
C TYR A 246 0.18 5.55 -11.53
N ASP A 247 -0.40 5.62 -12.72
CA ASP A 247 0.24 6.25 -13.88
C ASP A 247 0.60 7.72 -13.59
N ARG A 248 -0.33 8.45 -12.98
CA ARG A 248 -0.12 9.86 -12.63
C ARG A 248 1.01 10.03 -11.61
N MET A 249 1.02 9.23 -10.55
CA MET A 249 2.06 9.32 -9.51
C MET A 249 3.42 8.78 -9.97
N VAL A 250 3.44 7.61 -10.60
CA VAL A 250 4.69 6.94 -10.97
C VAL A 250 5.27 7.48 -12.26
N ASN A 251 4.50 7.50 -13.37
CA ASN A 251 5.02 7.86 -14.68
C ASN A 251 5.06 9.37 -14.91
N HIS A 252 4.05 10.12 -14.45
CA HIS A 252 4.03 11.58 -14.65
C HIS A 252 4.85 12.32 -13.58
N HIS A 253 4.70 11.99 -12.28
CA HIS A 253 5.42 12.66 -11.21
C HIS A 253 6.76 11.99 -10.84
N GLY A 254 7.05 10.80 -11.36
CA GLY A 254 8.29 10.07 -11.11
C GLY A 254 8.42 9.51 -9.69
N LEU A 255 7.32 9.25 -9.00
CA LEU A 255 7.29 8.74 -7.62
C LEU A 255 7.56 7.23 -7.58
N THR A 256 8.70 6.80 -8.10
CA THR A 256 9.10 5.39 -8.14
C THR A 256 9.51 4.82 -6.78
N ASN A 257 9.59 5.66 -5.74
CA ASN A 257 9.83 5.26 -4.36
C ASN A 257 8.56 4.78 -3.63
N LEU A 258 7.39 4.85 -4.26
CA LEU A 258 6.14 4.33 -3.70
C LEU A 258 6.06 2.81 -3.88
N ILE A 259 5.80 2.11 -2.79
CA ILE A 259 5.48 0.69 -2.72
C ILE A 259 3.97 0.59 -2.58
N TRP A 260 3.31 0.07 -3.59
CA TRP A 260 1.85 0.09 -3.71
C TRP A 260 1.21 -1.04 -2.91
N VAL A 261 0.51 -0.68 -1.85
CA VAL A 261 -0.19 -1.59 -0.94
C VAL A 261 -1.67 -1.60 -1.32
N PHE A 262 -2.12 -2.69 -1.91
CA PHE A 262 -3.52 -2.90 -2.26
C PHE A 262 -4.26 -3.48 -1.06
N ASN A 263 -5.27 -2.76 -0.58
CA ASN A 263 -6.16 -3.26 0.45
C ASN A 263 -7.24 -4.14 -0.20
N ALA A 264 -7.10 -5.45 -0.04
CA ALA A 264 -7.95 -6.44 -0.67
C ALA A 264 -9.29 -6.61 0.06
N GLY A 265 -10.21 -7.30 -0.57
CA GLY A 265 -11.42 -7.85 -0.01
C GLY A 265 -11.53 -9.34 -0.36
N ASP A 266 -12.70 -9.93 -0.18
CA ASP A 266 -12.99 -11.33 -0.49
C ASP A 266 -13.23 -11.61 -1.98
N SER A 267 -13.04 -10.59 -2.85
CA SER A 267 -13.20 -10.73 -4.29
C SER A 267 -12.03 -10.19 -5.07
N LYS A 268 -11.39 -11.09 -5.83
CA LYS A 268 -10.30 -10.75 -6.75
C LYS A 268 -10.73 -9.80 -7.88
N ARG A 269 -12.02 -9.58 -8.11
CA ARG A 269 -12.52 -8.64 -9.14
C ARG A 269 -12.06 -7.21 -8.91
N TRP A 270 -11.75 -6.85 -7.66
CA TRP A 270 -11.25 -5.52 -7.29
C TRP A 270 -9.75 -5.35 -7.52
N TYR A 271 -9.02 -6.42 -7.83
CA TYR A 271 -7.58 -6.38 -8.00
C TYR A 271 -7.17 -5.65 -9.27
N PRO A 272 -6.37 -4.57 -9.20
CA PRO A 272 -6.05 -3.72 -10.33
C PRO A 272 -5.05 -4.34 -11.32
N GLY A 273 -4.31 -5.38 -10.92
CA GLY A 273 -3.31 -6.08 -11.73
C GLY A 273 -1.94 -6.14 -11.04
N ASP A 274 -1.17 -7.17 -11.40
CA ASP A 274 0.13 -7.46 -10.75
C ASP A 274 1.15 -6.34 -10.92
N GLU A 275 1.12 -5.65 -12.04
CA GLU A 275 2.01 -4.53 -12.38
C GLU A 275 1.76 -3.27 -11.54
N TYR A 276 0.58 -3.16 -10.92
CA TYR A 276 0.15 -2.01 -10.14
C TYR A 276 0.23 -2.21 -8.64
N VAL A 277 0.56 -3.43 -8.17
CA VAL A 277 0.51 -3.82 -6.75
C VAL A 277 1.79 -4.53 -6.34
N ASP A 278 2.42 -4.04 -5.28
CA ASP A 278 3.60 -4.69 -4.69
C ASP A 278 3.23 -5.59 -3.51
N ILE A 279 2.33 -5.12 -2.65
CA ILE A 279 1.89 -5.79 -1.42
C ILE A 279 0.36 -5.89 -1.42
N VAL A 280 -0.17 -7.05 -1.06
CA VAL A 280 -1.60 -7.25 -0.80
C VAL A 280 -1.82 -7.21 0.70
N ALA A 281 -2.76 -6.39 1.15
CA ALA A 281 -3.05 -6.20 2.56
C ALA A 281 -4.56 -6.26 2.85
N PHE A 282 -4.91 -6.37 4.11
CA PHE A 282 -6.29 -6.35 4.57
C PHE A 282 -6.43 -5.58 5.88
N ASP A 283 -7.63 -5.14 6.18
CA ASP A 283 -7.98 -4.45 7.43
C ASP A 283 -8.86 -5.37 8.28
N PHE A 284 -8.37 -5.72 9.46
CA PHE A 284 -9.03 -6.67 10.35
C PHE A 284 -9.58 -5.99 11.60
N TYR A 285 -10.88 -6.11 11.82
CA TYR A 285 -11.53 -5.67 13.04
C TYR A 285 -12.29 -6.82 13.70
N ASP A 286 -12.06 -7.00 15.01
CA ASP A 286 -12.75 -8.01 15.85
C ASP A 286 -12.66 -9.44 15.27
N LYS A 287 -11.51 -9.80 14.70
CA LYS A 287 -11.27 -11.11 14.11
C LYS A 287 -10.56 -12.04 15.07
N ASN A 288 -11.01 -13.29 15.13
CA ASN A 288 -10.31 -14.35 15.83
C ASN A 288 -9.22 -15.01 14.98
N LEU A 289 -8.38 -15.85 15.61
CA LEU A 289 -7.24 -16.48 14.98
C LEU A 289 -7.60 -17.33 13.75
N SER A 290 -8.68 -18.11 13.81
CA SER A 290 -9.10 -18.97 12.71
C SER A 290 -9.68 -18.20 11.51
N GLU A 291 -10.37 -17.10 11.76
CA GLU A 291 -10.82 -16.19 10.69
C GLU A 291 -9.63 -15.56 9.97
N MET A 292 -8.62 -15.10 10.72
CA MET A 292 -7.41 -14.52 10.15
C MET A 292 -6.58 -15.55 9.39
N HIS A 293 -6.52 -16.80 9.85
CA HIS A 293 -5.88 -17.91 9.14
C HIS A 293 -6.54 -18.17 7.78
N TRP A 294 -7.88 -18.19 7.74
CA TRP A 294 -8.63 -18.31 6.49
C TRP A 294 -8.26 -17.22 5.48
N TRP A 295 -8.13 -15.96 5.95
CA TRP A 295 -7.72 -14.85 5.09
C TRP A 295 -6.27 -14.99 4.62
N TYR A 296 -5.39 -15.47 5.48
CA TYR A 296 -3.99 -15.72 5.14
C TYR A 296 -3.87 -16.75 4.00
N ASP A 297 -4.59 -17.85 4.10
CA ASP A 297 -4.67 -18.89 3.06
C ASP A 297 -5.32 -18.34 1.78
N TYR A 298 -6.40 -17.57 1.92
CA TYR A 298 -7.09 -16.94 0.79
C TYR A 298 -6.12 -16.05 -0.01
N PHE A 299 -5.27 -15.28 0.63
CA PHE A 299 -4.30 -14.43 -0.07
C PHE A 299 -3.23 -15.25 -0.79
N HIS A 300 -2.72 -16.31 -0.17
CA HIS A 300 -1.76 -17.19 -0.81
C HIS A 300 -2.32 -17.88 -2.06
N GLU A 301 -3.59 -18.26 -2.03
CA GLU A 301 -4.28 -18.87 -3.16
C GLU A 301 -4.57 -17.87 -4.28
N ASN A 302 -5.02 -16.65 -3.93
CA ASN A 302 -5.54 -15.69 -4.91
C ASN A 302 -4.51 -14.69 -5.43
N TYR A 303 -3.43 -14.42 -4.68
CA TYR A 303 -2.38 -13.46 -5.05
C TYR A 303 -0.97 -14.08 -4.91
N PRO A 304 -0.70 -15.21 -5.59
CA PRO A 304 0.56 -15.93 -5.40
C PRO A 304 1.77 -15.07 -5.76
N GLY A 305 2.80 -15.15 -4.91
CA GLY A 305 4.07 -14.42 -5.11
C GLY A 305 4.05 -12.95 -4.69
N LYS A 306 2.99 -12.48 -4.07
CA LYS A 306 2.93 -11.18 -3.41
C LYS A 306 3.40 -11.27 -1.95
N LEU A 307 3.74 -10.13 -1.37
CA LEU A 307 3.87 -9.96 0.07
C LEU A 307 2.48 -9.71 0.66
N TYR A 308 2.23 -10.23 1.87
CA TYR A 308 0.94 -10.07 2.55
C TYR A 308 1.13 -9.32 3.86
N ALA A 309 0.19 -8.42 4.17
CA ALA A 309 0.26 -7.58 5.35
C ALA A 309 -1.11 -7.31 5.97
N ILE A 310 -1.11 -6.92 7.24
CA ILE A 310 -2.25 -6.34 7.92
C ILE A 310 -2.04 -4.83 7.94
N SER A 311 -2.69 -4.15 7.00
CA SER A 311 -2.50 -2.71 6.79
C SER A 311 -3.21 -1.86 7.82
N GLU A 312 -4.24 -2.42 8.46
CA GLU A 312 -5.00 -1.79 9.52
C GLU A 312 -5.66 -2.86 10.40
N PHE A 313 -5.74 -2.62 11.70
CA PHE A 313 -6.51 -3.52 12.54
C PHE A 313 -7.03 -2.87 13.82
N GLY A 314 -8.08 -3.50 14.39
CA GLY A 314 -8.56 -3.31 15.75
C GLY A 314 -8.96 -4.63 16.38
N SER A 315 -8.46 -4.89 17.62
CA SER A 315 -8.85 -6.08 18.41
C SER A 315 -8.60 -7.42 17.68
N ILE A 316 -7.36 -7.69 17.32
CA ILE A 316 -6.93 -8.98 16.74
C ILE A 316 -6.13 -9.80 17.76
N PRO A 317 -5.89 -11.12 17.49
CA PRO A 317 -4.98 -11.95 18.28
C PRO A 317 -3.59 -11.35 18.45
N LYS A 318 -2.89 -11.79 19.48
CA LYS A 318 -1.52 -11.36 19.77
C LYS A 318 -0.55 -11.83 18.69
N VAL A 319 0.58 -11.15 18.55
CA VAL A 319 1.60 -11.51 17.56
C VAL A 319 2.15 -12.92 17.81
N SER A 320 2.33 -13.30 19.08
CA SER A 320 2.75 -14.65 19.47
C SER A 320 1.78 -15.73 18.97
N GLU A 321 0.47 -15.46 19.02
CA GLU A 321 -0.57 -16.40 18.57
C GLU A 321 -0.59 -16.52 17.05
N LEU A 322 -0.55 -15.38 16.31
CA LEU A 322 -0.47 -15.36 14.86
C LEU A 322 0.77 -16.10 14.35
N TRP A 323 1.90 -15.83 14.97
CA TRP A 323 3.17 -16.46 14.60
C TRP A 323 3.17 -17.97 14.84
N ALA A 324 2.67 -18.42 16.02
CA ALA A 324 2.55 -19.83 16.34
C ALA A 324 1.58 -20.58 15.42
N ASP A 325 0.58 -19.88 14.87
CA ASP A 325 -0.40 -20.40 13.91
C ASP A 325 0.14 -20.45 12.46
N GLY A 326 1.35 -19.94 12.22
CA GLY A 326 1.99 -19.93 10.91
C GLY A 326 1.56 -18.79 9.99
N GLN A 327 0.95 -17.75 10.53
CA GLN A 327 0.56 -16.54 9.80
C GLN A 327 1.72 -15.54 9.74
N PHE A 328 2.51 -15.58 8.68
CA PHE A 328 3.73 -14.78 8.51
C PHE A 328 3.47 -13.50 7.71
N TRP A 329 2.73 -12.58 8.31
CA TRP A 329 2.46 -11.26 7.73
C TRP A 329 3.75 -10.42 7.66
N SER A 330 3.96 -9.67 6.59
CA SER A 330 5.13 -8.79 6.46
C SER A 330 5.12 -7.65 7.48
N PHE A 331 3.95 -7.11 7.77
CA PHE A 331 3.75 -6.10 8.81
C PHE A 331 2.32 -6.07 9.33
N LEU A 332 2.16 -5.49 10.55
CA LEU A 332 0.87 -5.26 11.21
C LEU A 332 0.81 -3.82 11.72
N ILE A 333 -0.30 -3.11 11.45
CA ILE A 333 -0.47 -1.71 11.84
C ILE A 333 -1.84 -1.52 12.48
N PRO A 334 -1.95 -1.32 13.82
CA PRO A 334 -3.23 -1.01 14.46
C PRO A 334 -3.73 0.37 14.04
N TRP A 335 -5.05 0.52 13.99
CA TRP A 335 -5.66 1.84 13.88
C TRP A 335 -5.36 2.66 15.14
N TYR A 336 -5.25 3.99 14.99
CA TYR A 336 -4.93 4.89 16.09
C TYR A 336 -6.08 4.99 17.12
N ASP A 337 -5.76 5.51 18.31
CA ASP A 337 -6.77 5.81 19.31
C ASP A 337 -7.15 7.29 19.26
N TYR A 338 -8.47 7.55 19.10
CA TYR A 338 -9.00 8.90 19.03
C TYR A 338 -8.72 9.78 20.24
N ASP A 339 -8.59 9.17 21.42
CA ASP A 339 -8.32 9.88 22.66
C ASP A 339 -6.91 10.50 22.72
N ARG A 340 -5.97 10.00 21.89
CA ARG A 340 -4.58 10.46 21.83
C ARG A 340 -4.25 11.37 20.64
N THR A 341 -5.24 11.70 19.83
CA THR A 341 -5.07 12.40 18.55
C THR A 341 -4.14 13.61 18.61
N ASN A 342 -4.30 14.46 19.61
CA ASN A 342 -3.55 15.72 19.73
C ASN A 342 -2.86 15.89 21.08
N LYS A 343 -2.82 14.85 21.93
CA LYS A 343 -2.35 14.96 23.31
C LYS A 343 -1.19 14.01 23.57
N THR A 344 -0.07 14.57 23.95
CA THR A 344 1.11 13.86 24.43
C THR A 344 1.30 14.03 25.95
N SER A 345 0.20 14.21 26.66
CA SER A 345 0.15 14.34 28.12
C SER A 345 -1.27 14.14 28.65
N GLY A 346 -1.41 13.91 29.95
CA GLY A 346 -2.70 13.74 30.62
C GLY A 346 -3.11 12.28 30.73
N GLU A 347 -4.36 12.04 31.15
CA GLU A 347 -4.87 10.72 31.50
C GLU A 347 -4.84 9.75 30.32
N ALA A 348 -5.36 10.13 29.15
CA ALA A 348 -5.37 9.30 27.96
C ALA A 348 -3.96 8.94 27.47
N TRP A 349 -3.01 9.86 27.58
CA TRP A 349 -1.61 9.60 27.23
C TRP A 349 -0.93 8.62 28.19
N ASN A 350 -1.26 8.70 29.47
CA ASN A 350 -0.68 7.84 30.50
C ASN A 350 -1.43 6.51 30.67
N SER A 351 -2.59 6.35 30.05
CA SER A 351 -3.34 5.09 30.07
C SER A 351 -2.61 4.02 29.27
N THR A 352 -2.70 2.78 29.74
CA THR A 352 -2.26 1.57 29.03
C THR A 352 -3.35 1.00 28.13
N ASP A 353 -4.57 1.55 28.22
CA ASP A 353 -5.68 1.16 27.37
C ASP A 353 -5.54 1.77 25.98
N HIS A 354 -6.03 1.03 25.00
CA HIS A 354 -6.10 1.47 23.61
C HIS A 354 -7.24 0.71 22.92
N THR A 355 -8.06 1.42 22.16
CA THR A 355 -9.24 0.82 21.52
C THR A 355 -8.87 -0.35 20.61
N ASN A 356 -7.74 -0.28 19.92
CA ASN A 356 -7.36 -1.22 18.87
C ASN A 356 -6.20 -2.15 19.26
N ALA A 357 -5.21 -1.65 19.99
CA ALA A 357 -4.05 -2.41 20.44
C ALA A 357 -3.53 -1.86 21.78
N ASN A 358 -4.02 -2.40 22.89
CA ASN A 358 -3.59 -1.99 24.21
C ASN A 358 -2.14 -2.38 24.53
N ILE A 359 -1.62 -1.95 25.68
CA ILE A 359 -0.23 -2.20 26.03
C ILE A 359 0.11 -3.68 26.18
N ASP A 360 -0.85 -4.54 26.54
CA ASP A 360 -0.63 -5.98 26.62
C ASP A 360 -0.41 -6.61 25.25
N TRP A 361 -1.09 -6.10 24.21
CA TRP A 361 -0.83 -6.50 22.81
C TRP A 361 0.56 -6.04 22.38
N TRP A 362 0.95 -4.80 22.69
CA TRP A 362 2.26 -4.26 22.34
C TRP A 362 3.41 -4.96 23.08
N ASN A 363 3.24 -5.28 24.37
CA ASN A 363 4.24 -6.03 25.13
C ASN A 363 4.44 -7.42 24.51
N ASP A 364 3.35 -8.13 24.22
CA ASP A 364 3.46 -9.41 23.54
C ASP A 364 4.21 -9.28 22.21
N ALA A 365 3.83 -8.32 21.36
CA ALA A 365 4.47 -8.11 20.07
C ALA A 365 5.98 -7.83 20.21
N LEU A 366 6.36 -6.89 21.08
CA LEU A 366 7.74 -6.42 21.21
C LEU A 366 8.64 -7.35 22.05
N GLU A 367 8.08 -8.38 22.67
CA GLU A 367 8.80 -9.46 23.35
C GLU A 367 9.15 -10.61 22.39
N GLN A 368 8.53 -10.70 21.20
CA GLN A 368 8.82 -11.76 20.24
C GLN A 368 10.11 -11.50 19.47
N ASP A 369 11.01 -12.49 19.44
CA ASP A 369 12.26 -12.43 18.66
C ASP A 369 12.01 -12.21 17.14
N CYS A 370 10.84 -12.55 16.66
CA CYS A 370 10.46 -12.34 15.25
C CYS A 370 10.02 -10.90 14.93
N VAL A 371 9.74 -10.05 15.92
CA VAL A 371 9.30 -8.67 15.68
C VAL A 371 10.49 -7.73 15.57
N ILE A 372 10.52 -6.96 14.50
CA ILE A 372 11.53 -5.93 14.24
C ILE A 372 11.05 -4.58 14.74
N THR A 373 11.84 -3.93 15.56
CA THR A 373 11.65 -2.56 16.04
C THR A 373 12.41 -1.55 15.16
N ARG A 374 12.14 -0.26 15.30
CA ARG A 374 12.71 0.79 14.45
C ARG A 374 14.25 0.82 14.47
N ASP A 375 14.85 0.57 15.61
CA ASP A 375 16.30 0.60 15.82
C ASP A 375 17.03 -0.65 15.28
N GLU A 376 16.28 -1.70 14.92
CA GLU A 376 16.82 -2.92 14.33
C GLU A 376 16.75 -2.91 12.79
N LEU A 377 16.10 -1.91 12.19
CA LEU A 377 15.97 -1.80 10.74
C LEU A 377 17.30 -1.44 10.07
N PRO A 378 17.63 -2.08 8.94
CA PRO A 378 18.75 -1.63 8.11
C PRO A 378 18.43 -0.31 7.41
N SER A 379 19.47 0.36 6.91
CA SER A 379 19.26 1.49 6.01
C SER A 379 18.79 1.03 4.63
N PHE A 380 17.70 1.56 4.15
CA PHE A 380 17.19 1.32 2.79
C PHE A 380 17.71 2.34 1.78
N LYS A 381 18.38 3.39 2.22
CA LYS A 381 18.98 4.41 1.35
C LYS A 381 20.26 3.84 0.72
N GLN A 382 20.46 4.07 -0.57
CA GLN A 382 21.77 3.89 -1.17
C GLN A 382 22.72 4.98 -0.63
N GLU A 383 23.91 4.57 -0.24
CA GLU A 383 25.04 5.46 0.02
C GLU A 383 25.45 6.22 -1.25
#